data_d1877bac45098a0bc74efea08b3e72ba
#
_entry.id   d1877bac45098a0bc74efea08b3e72ba
#
_cell.length_a   1.000
_cell.length_b   1.000
_cell.length_c   1.000
_cell.angle_alpha   90.00
_cell.angle_beta   90.00
_cell.angle_gamma   90.00
#
_symmetry.space_group_name_H-M   'P 1'
#
loop_
_entity.id
_entity.type
_entity.pdbx_description
1 polymer ?
#
loop_
_entity_poly.entity_id
_entity_poly.type
_entity_poly.pdbx_seq_one_letter_code
_entity_poly.pdbx_strand_id
1 'polypeptide(L)'
;MTFCGCPEEAKDMRKWPVLEARSNNVDIVVAARAQIGVTTNYVADYRKIDYPNGDIPRGEGVCSDVVVRALRDARNLDLQELMHGDMEANFNKYPRKRKWLLARPDSNIDHRRVLNQECFFTRKGWAVPVSTNRNEYLPGDFVTCRVYGLPHIMIVSDRKTRDGTPLVIHNIGGGTQEENALFGFQMTGHFRLPIQVDLCSPPPRR
;
A
#
# COMPACT_ATOMS: atom_id res chain seq x y z
N MET A 1 2.52 34.70 12.03
CA MET A 1 2.23 33.34 12.57
C MET A 1 0.97 32.87 11.89
N THR A 2 1.11 32.10 10.83
CA THR A 2 -0.01 31.61 10.04
C THR A 2 -0.25 30.15 10.43
N PHE A 3 -1.33 29.91 11.15
CA PHE A 3 -1.76 28.57 11.50
C PHE A 3 -2.10 27.81 10.21
N CYS A 4 -1.39 26.73 9.95
CA CYS A 4 -1.74 25.77 8.92
C CYS A 4 -3.00 25.04 9.41
N GLY A 5 -4.17 25.44 8.92
CA GLY A 5 -5.44 24.81 9.26
C GLY A 5 -5.54 23.44 8.59
N CYS A 6 -5.44 22.37 9.37
CA CYS A 6 -6.03 21.10 8.95
C CYS A 6 -7.54 21.29 8.78
N PRO A 7 -8.18 20.71 7.77
CA PRO A 7 -9.64 20.72 7.66
C PRO A 7 -10.26 20.24 8.96
N GLU A 8 -11.34 20.88 9.40
CA GLU A 8 -12.00 20.64 10.68
C GLU A 8 -12.49 19.17 10.81
N GLU A 9 -12.77 18.52 9.70
CA GLU A 9 -13.11 17.09 9.63
C GLU A 9 -11.96 16.14 10.00
N ALA A 10 -10.70 16.56 9.85
CA ALA A 10 -9.54 15.79 10.29
C ALA A 10 -9.34 15.81 11.81
N LYS A 11 -10.07 16.66 12.54
CA LYS A 11 -9.96 16.82 14.00
C LYS A 11 -10.84 15.87 14.79
N ASP A 12 -11.80 15.18 14.19
CA ASP A 12 -12.60 14.18 14.91
C ASP A 12 -11.90 12.82 14.95
N MET A 13 -10.79 12.78 15.66
CA MET A 13 -10.00 11.55 15.96
C MET A 13 -10.85 10.45 16.64
N ARG A 14 -12.08 10.73 17.08
CA ARG A 14 -12.98 9.77 17.72
C ARG A 14 -13.66 8.83 16.71
N LYS A 15 -13.57 9.12 15.41
CA LYS A 15 -14.07 8.23 14.33
C LYS A 15 -13.13 7.08 13.97
N TRP A 16 -11.88 7.14 14.40
CA TRP A 16 -10.94 6.07 14.14
C TRP A 16 -10.99 5.08 15.30
N PRO A 17 -11.27 3.79 15.07
CA PRO A 17 -11.21 2.82 16.15
C PRO A 17 -9.83 2.85 16.78
N VAL A 18 -9.75 3.06 18.09
CA VAL A 18 -8.54 2.84 18.86
C VAL A 18 -8.23 1.35 18.73
N LEU A 19 -7.35 1.03 17.79
CA LEU A 19 -6.87 -0.34 17.62
C LEU A 19 -6.01 -0.66 18.82
N GLU A 20 -6.52 -1.53 19.70
CA GLU A 20 -5.69 -2.15 20.74
C GLU A 20 -4.40 -2.65 20.09
N ALA A 21 -3.28 -2.36 20.75
CA ALA A 21 -1.93 -2.66 20.29
C ALA A 21 -1.75 -4.16 19.98
N ARG A 22 -2.19 -4.61 18.82
CA ARG A 22 -1.76 -5.87 18.24
C ARG A 22 -0.39 -5.61 17.65
N SER A 23 0.61 -6.23 18.21
CA SER A 23 2.04 -6.00 17.94
C SER A 23 2.49 -6.26 16.49
N ASN A 24 1.59 -6.71 15.62
CA ASN A 24 1.86 -7.04 14.21
C ASN A 24 0.62 -6.65 13.40
N ASN A 25 0.78 -6.10 12.22
CA ASN A 25 -0.29 -5.73 11.27
C ASN A 25 -1.01 -6.97 10.69
N VAL A 26 -1.35 -7.94 11.55
CA VAL A 26 -1.98 -9.23 11.18
C VAL A 26 -3.38 -9.02 10.59
N ASP A 27 -4.10 -8.00 11.03
CA ASP A 27 -5.39 -7.62 10.45
C ASP A 27 -5.30 -7.27 8.96
N ILE A 28 -4.21 -6.60 8.52
CA ILE A 28 -3.93 -6.35 7.11
C ILE A 28 -3.69 -7.67 6.37
N VAL A 29 -2.98 -8.63 6.99
CA VAL A 29 -2.76 -9.96 6.41
C VAL A 29 -4.08 -10.72 6.25
N VAL A 30 -4.96 -10.66 7.27
CA VAL A 30 -6.28 -11.30 7.22
C VAL A 30 -7.11 -10.72 6.07
N ALA A 31 -7.16 -9.39 5.94
CA ALA A 31 -7.89 -8.71 4.85
C ALA A 31 -7.29 -9.00 3.47
N ALA A 32 -5.96 -9.08 3.37
CA ALA A 32 -5.29 -9.47 2.12
C ALA A 32 -5.63 -10.91 1.74
N ARG A 33 -5.56 -11.83 2.70
CA ARG A 33 -5.86 -13.25 2.50
C ARG A 33 -7.31 -13.50 2.10
N ALA A 34 -8.25 -12.69 2.60
CA ALA A 34 -9.66 -12.77 2.23
C ALA A 34 -9.92 -12.48 0.73
N GLN A 35 -8.94 -11.91 0.01
CA GLN A 35 -9.04 -11.67 -1.43
C GLN A 35 -8.66 -12.90 -2.27
N ILE A 36 -8.08 -13.96 -1.66
CA ILE A 36 -7.75 -15.21 -2.35
C ILE A 36 -9.05 -15.91 -2.77
N GLY A 37 -9.16 -16.25 -4.05
CA GLY A 37 -10.38 -16.81 -4.63
C GLY A 37 -11.48 -15.79 -4.94
N VAL A 38 -11.35 -14.55 -4.48
CA VAL A 38 -12.23 -13.43 -4.81
C VAL A 38 -11.67 -12.62 -5.98
N THR A 39 -10.44 -12.11 -5.85
CA THR A 39 -9.75 -11.41 -6.93
C THR A 39 -9.01 -12.44 -7.80
N THR A 40 -9.66 -12.88 -8.87
CA THR A 40 -9.17 -13.96 -9.73
C THR A 40 -8.60 -13.49 -11.06
N ASN A 41 -8.93 -12.27 -11.49
CA ASN A 41 -8.51 -11.72 -12.77
C ASN A 41 -7.51 -10.59 -12.60
N TYR A 42 -6.40 -10.63 -13.34
CA TYR A 42 -5.42 -9.54 -13.38
C TYR A 42 -5.83 -8.51 -14.43
N VAL A 43 -6.32 -7.34 -13.99
CA VAL A 43 -6.79 -6.26 -14.87
C VAL A 43 -6.10 -4.96 -14.53
N ALA A 44 -5.22 -4.52 -15.43
CA ALA A 44 -4.42 -3.29 -15.27
C ALA A 44 -5.01 -2.08 -16.00
N ASP A 45 -6.16 -2.24 -16.63
CA ASP A 45 -6.79 -1.20 -17.46
C ASP A 45 -7.16 0.04 -16.65
N TYR A 46 -7.06 1.19 -17.32
CA TYR A 46 -7.58 2.43 -16.76
C TYR A 46 -9.10 2.40 -16.72
N ARG A 47 -9.66 2.69 -15.54
CA ARG A 47 -11.10 2.84 -15.34
C ARG A 47 -11.42 4.08 -14.55
N LYS A 48 -12.51 4.75 -14.92
CA LYS A 48 -13.10 5.79 -14.09
C LYS A 48 -13.82 5.11 -12.92
N ILE A 49 -13.50 5.52 -11.71
CA ILE A 49 -14.05 4.99 -10.46
C ILE A 49 -14.51 6.14 -9.58
N ASP A 50 -15.29 5.85 -8.55
CA ASP A 50 -15.73 6.85 -7.58
C ASP A 50 -14.55 7.44 -6.79
N TYR A 51 -14.76 8.56 -6.15
CA TYR A 51 -13.81 9.22 -5.27
C TYR A 51 -14.56 9.93 -4.13
N PRO A 52 -14.14 9.77 -2.85
CA PRO A 52 -13.21 8.76 -2.34
C PRO A 52 -13.79 7.33 -2.36
N ASN A 53 -13.00 6.35 -1.90
CA ASN A 53 -13.37 4.95 -1.76
C ASN A 53 -13.70 4.21 -3.07
N GLY A 54 -13.25 4.73 -4.21
CA GLY A 54 -13.44 4.06 -5.50
C GLY A 54 -12.68 2.74 -5.57
N ASP A 55 -13.29 1.75 -6.21
CA ASP A 55 -12.70 0.44 -6.48
C ASP A 55 -13.19 -0.07 -7.84
N ILE A 56 -12.43 -0.96 -8.44
CA ILE A 56 -12.89 -1.77 -9.56
C ILE A 56 -13.59 -3.02 -9.01
N PRO A 57 -14.35 -3.78 -9.84
CA PRO A 57 -15.00 -5.00 -9.36
C PRO A 57 -14.03 -5.91 -8.60
N ARG A 58 -14.43 -6.41 -7.44
CA ARG A 58 -13.55 -7.20 -6.55
C ARG A 58 -12.99 -8.49 -7.18
N GLY A 59 -13.63 -9.02 -8.21
CA GLY A 59 -13.11 -10.15 -9.01
C GLY A 59 -11.90 -9.81 -9.86
N GLU A 60 -11.62 -8.52 -10.03
CA GLU A 60 -10.53 -7.98 -10.84
C GLU A 60 -9.55 -7.22 -9.94
N GLY A 61 -8.27 -7.12 -10.36
CA GLY A 61 -7.29 -6.32 -9.65
C GLY A 61 -5.87 -6.60 -10.11
N VAL A 62 -4.94 -5.73 -9.68
CA VAL A 62 -3.50 -5.91 -9.82
C VAL A 62 -2.86 -5.99 -8.42
N CYS A 63 -1.54 -6.13 -8.34
CA CYS A 63 -0.82 -6.22 -7.06
C CYS A 63 -1.11 -5.05 -6.10
N SER A 64 -1.20 -3.82 -6.62
CA SER A 64 -1.51 -2.62 -5.82
C SER A 64 -2.94 -2.61 -5.27
N ASP A 65 -3.91 -3.20 -5.98
CA ASP A 65 -5.30 -3.29 -5.51
C ASP A 65 -5.41 -4.20 -4.29
N VAL A 66 -4.57 -5.25 -4.19
CA VAL A 66 -4.51 -6.11 -2.99
C VAL A 66 -4.15 -5.29 -1.76
N VAL A 67 -3.17 -4.37 -1.87
CA VAL A 67 -2.75 -3.49 -0.78
C VAL A 67 -3.83 -2.46 -0.45
N VAL A 68 -4.40 -1.79 -1.46
CA VAL A 68 -5.48 -0.78 -1.29
C VAL A 68 -6.64 -1.38 -0.53
N ARG A 69 -7.12 -2.56 -0.96
CA ARG A 69 -8.25 -3.26 -0.35
C ARG A 69 -7.91 -3.77 1.05
N ALA A 70 -6.70 -4.32 1.26
CA ALA A 70 -6.29 -4.80 2.57
C ALA A 70 -6.28 -3.67 3.62
N LEU A 71 -5.77 -2.49 3.26
CA LEU A 71 -5.78 -1.33 4.15
C LEU A 71 -7.19 -0.79 4.41
N ARG A 72 -8.04 -0.75 3.39
CA ARG A 72 -9.44 -0.31 3.51
C ARG A 72 -10.23 -1.26 4.40
N ASP A 73 -10.15 -2.56 4.12
CA ASP A 73 -10.95 -3.58 4.82
C ASP A 73 -10.46 -3.80 6.27
N ALA A 74 -9.14 -3.69 6.54
CA ALA A 74 -8.59 -3.88 7.88
C ALA A 74 -8.64 -2.64 8.76
N ARG A 75 -8.42 -1.46 8.18
CA ARG A 75 -8.13 -0.22 8.91
C ARG A 75 -9.03 0.95 8.54
N ASN A 76 -9.96 0.76 7.61
CA ASN A 76 -10.72 1.85 7.00
C ASN A 76 -9.83 2.98 6.44
N LEU A 77 -8.63 2.61 5.95
CA LEU A 77 -7.68 3.54 5.33
C LEU A 77 -7.87 3.56 3.82
N ASP A 78 -8.38 4.66 3.30
CA ASP A 78 -8.53 4.85 1.86
C ASP A 78 -7.25 5.41 1.23
N LEU A 79 -6.41 4.52 0.66
CA LEU A 79 -5.19 4.95 -0.06
C LEU A 79 -5.49 5.85 -1.26
N GLN A 80 -6.65 5.74 -1.89
CA GLN A 80 -7.05 6.61 -2.99
C GLN A 80 -7.10 8.07 -2.51
N GLU A 81 -7.83 8.33 -1.44
CA GLU A 81 -8.00 9.66 -0.86
C GLU A 81 -6.68 10.20 -0.30
N LEU A 82 -6.00 9.39 0.52
CA LEU A 82 -4.74 9.78 1.17
C LEU A 82 -3.64 10.13 0.17
N MET A 83 -3.49 9.31 -0.87
CA MET A 83 -2.47 9.54 -1.90
C MET A 83 -2.84 10.70 -2.81
N HIS A 84 -4.11 10.83 -3.18
CA HIS A 84 -4.57 11.95 -4.02
C HIS A 84 -4.31 13.29 -3.32
N GLY A 85 -4.69 13.43 -2.05
CA GLY A 85 -4.42 14.65 -1.28
C GLY A 85 -2.93 14.94 -1.10
N ASP A 86 -2.09 13.93 -0.83
CA ASP A 86 -0.64 14.14 -0.77
C ASP A 86 -0.05 14.51 -2.14
N MET A 87 -0.56 13.94 -3.22
CA MET A 87 -0.12 14.25 -4.58
C MET A 87 -0.55 15.65 -5.02
N GLU A 88 -1.74 16.12 -4.68
CA GLU A 88 -2.16 17.51 -4.97
C GLU A 88 -1.19 18.51 -4.34
N ALA A 89 -0.82 18.30 -3.08
CA ALA A 89 0.11 19.18 -2.36
C ALA A 89 1.57 19.02 -2.80
N ASN A 90 1.98 17.86 -3.31
CA ASN A 90 3.38 17.48 -3.53
C ASN A 90 3.63 16.79 -4.87
N PHE A 91 2.89 17.11 -5.89
CA PHE A 91 2.93 16.41 -7.18
C PHE A 91 4.32 16.31 -7.81
N ASN A 92 5.18 17.29 -7.57
CA ASN A 92 6.56 17.32 -8.05
C ASN A 92 7.48 16.27 -7.40
N LYS A 93 7.08 15.66 -6.30
CA LYS A 93 7.82 14.60 -5.58
C LYS A 93 7.53 13.21 -6.14
N TYR A 94 6.43 13.05 -6.86
CA TYR A 94 5.99 11.78 -7.42
C TYR A 94 6.59 11.50 -8.81
N PRO A 95 6.74 10.24 -9.24
CA PRO A 95 7.37 9.84 -10.51
C PRO A 95 6.46 10.11 -11.72
N ARG A 96 6.14 11.38 -12.00
CA ARG A 96 5.15 11.83 -12.99
C ARG A 96 5.67 12.01 -14.41
N LYS A 97 6.78 12.79 -14.58
CA LYS A 97 7.24 13.24 -15.90
C LYS A 97 7.93 12.16 -16.71
N ARG A 98 8.79 11.37 -16.06
CA ARG A 98 9.59 10.34 -16.76
C ARG A 98 8.79 9.09 -17.13
N LYS A 99 7.75 8.76 -16.36
CA LYS A 99 7.04 7.49 -16.50
C LYS A 99 5.70 7.63 -17.23
N TRP A 100 4.91 8.67 -16.91
CA TRP A 100 3.52 8.76 -17.38
C TRP A 100 3.16 10.10 -18.02
N LEU A 101 4.08 11.07 -18.10
CA LEU A 101 3.88 12.41 -18.68
C LEU A 101 2.68 13.17 -18.11
N LEU A 102 2.37 12.94 -16.82
CA LEU A 102 1.19 13.52 -16.17
C LEU A 102 1.39 15.00 -15.88
N ALA A 103 0.34 15.80 -16.14
CA ALA A 103 0.29 17.22 -15.80
C ALA A 103 -0.31 17.47 -14.41
N ARG A 104 -1.14 16.57 -13.91
CA ARG A 104 -1.85 16.67 -12.62
C ARG A 104 -2.10 15.28 -12.04
N PRO A 105 -2.44 15.17 -10.73
CA PRO A 105 -2.91 13.93 -10.13
C PRO A 105 -4.18 13.40 -10.80
N ASP A 106 -4.35 12.08 -10.80
CA ASP A 106 -5.53 11.38 -11.31
C ASP A 106 -6.01 10.37 -10.26
N SER A 107 -7.10 10.71 -9.57
CA SER A 107 -7.69 9.89 -8.50
C SER A 107 -8.12 8.50 -8.97
N ASN A 108 -8.36 8.28 -10.27
CA ASN A 108 -8.78 6.97 -10.78
C ASN A 108 -7.65 5.93 -10.80
N ILE A 109 -6.36 6.37 -10.90
CA ILE A 109 -5.27 5.43 -11.18
C ILE A 109 -4.04 5.62 -10.30
N ASP A 110 -3.82 6.79 -9.70
CA ASP A 110 -2.56 7.09 -9.04
C ASP A 110 -2.27 6.17 -7.84
N HIS A 111 -3.28 5.84 -7.04
CA HIS A 111 -3.17 4.91 -5.92
C HIS A 111 -2.96 3.44 -6.36
N ARG A 112 -3.25 3.11 -7.62
CA ARG A 112 -3.04 1.79 -8.22
C ARG A 112 -1.64 1.62 -8.85
N ARG A 113 -0.79 2.65 -8.77
CA ARG A 113 0.58 2.63 -9.29
C ARG A 113 1.59 2.35 -8.18
N VAL A 114 2.29 1.22 -8.25
CA VAL A 114 3.28 0.81 -7.23
C VAL A 114 4.31 1.89 -6.94
N LEU A 115 4.85 2.57 -7.97
CA LEU A 115 5.85 3.62 -7.76
C LEU A 115 5.28 4.84 -7.00
N ASN A 116 3.98 5.11 -7.13
CA ASN A 116 3.32 6.14 -6.34
C ASN A 116 3.11 5.67 -4.90
N GLN A 117 2.74 4.40 -4.69
CA GLN A 117 2.67 3.81 -3.34
C GLN A 117 4.03 3.85 -2.64
N GLU A 118 5.13 3.46 -3.30
CA GLU A 118 6.51 3.57 -2.78
C GLU A 118 6.82 5.02 -2.35
N CYS A 119 6.52 5.99 -3.21
CA CYS A 119 6.73 7.40 -2.92
C CYS A 119 5.90 7.86 -1.72
N PHE A 120 4.62 7.52 -1.68
CA PHE A 120 3.72 7.88 -0.58
C PHE A 120 4.18 7.27 0.75
N PHE A 121 4.46 5.97 0.79
CA PHE A 121 4.92 5.27 2.00
C PHE A 121 6.25 5.85 2.52
N THR A 122 7.18 6.16 1.61
CA THR A 122 8.45 6.81 1.96
C THR A 122 8.20 8.19 2.57
N ARG A 123 7.32 8.99 1.99
CA ARG A 123 6.97 10.34 2.47
C ARG A 123 6.27 10.31 3.82
N LYS A 124 5.49 9.25 4.09
CA LYS A 124 4.84 9.03 5.39
C LYS A 124 5.79 8.45 6.46
N GLY A 125 7.06 8.21 6.11
CA GLY A 125 8.04 7.66 7.07
C GLY A 125 7.85 6.17 7.36
N TRP A 126 7.14 5.43 6.49
CA TRP A 126 6.90 3.99 6.67
C TRP A 126 8.03 3.12 6.12
N ALA A 127 9.00 3.72 5.42
CA ALA A 127 10.14 3.00 4.87
C ALA A 127 11.03 2.42 5.96
N VAL A 128 11.38 1.15 5.82
CA VAL A 128 12.36 0.42 6.63
C VAL A 128 13.45 -0.13 5.70
N PRO A 129 14.64 -0.45 6.21
CA PRO A 129 15.71 -0.98 5.36
C PRO A 129 15.30 -2.26 4.65
N VAL A 130 15.65 -2.39 3.39
CA VAL A 130 15.59 -3.67 2.67
C VAL A 130 16.72 -4.56 3.19
N SER A 131 16.41 -5.80 3.54
CA SER A 131 17.33 -6.74 4.15
C SER A 131 17.25 -8.11 3.49
N THR A 132 18.31 -8.90 3.62
CA THR A 132 18.31 -10.34 3.29
C THR A 132 17.95 -11.20 4.50
N ASN A 133 17.83 -10.61 5.68
CA ASN A 133 17.41 -11.30 6.88
C ASN A 133 15.88 -11.42 6.95
N ARG A 134 15.37 -12.64 6.78
CA ARG A 134 13.94 -12.95 6.80
C ARG A 134 13.22 -12.53 8.09
N ASN A 135 13.92 -12.42 9.22
CA ASN A 135 13.34 -12.06 10.51
C ASN A 135 13.00 -10.57 10.64
N GLU A 136 13.47 -9.75 9.71
CA GLU A 136 13.16 -8.31 9.65
C GLU A 136 11.83 -8.01 8.95
N TYR A 137 11.25 -9.01 8.27
CA TYR A 137 9.96 -8.90 7.60
C TYR A 137 8.84 -9.39 8.52
N LEU A 138 8.01 -8.47 8.97
CA LEU A 138 6.92 -8.75 9.90
C LEU A 138 5.58 -8.88 9.14
N PRO A 139 4.61 -9.64 9.69
CA PRO A 139 3.28 -9.73 9.11
C PRO A 139 2.64 -8.37 8.86
N GLY A 140 2.11 -8.16 7.66
CA GLY A 140 1.49 -6.91 7.23
C GLY A 140 2.47 -5.85 6.71
N ASP A 141 3.78 -6.12 6.66
CA ASP A 141 4.72 -5.28 5.93
C ASP A 141 4.41 -5.30 4.43
N PHE A 142 4.68 -4.19 3.75
CA PHE A 142 4.62 -4.10 2.29
C PHE A 142 6.04 -4.20 1.73
N VAL A 143 6.23 -5.05 0.73
CA VAL A 143 7.51 -5.21 0.03
C VAL A 143 7.30 -4.91 -1.45
N THR A 144 8.12 -4.02 -2.00
CA THR A 144 8.13 -3.77 -3.44
C THR A 144 9.34 -4.42 -4.09
N CYS A 145 9.17 -4.85 -5.35
CA CYS A 145 10.20 -5.54 -6.11
C CYS A 145 10.04 -5.32 -7.61
N ARG A 146 10.92 -5.94 -8.41
CA ARG A 146 10.83 -5.98 -9.87
C ARG A 146 10.49 -7.39 -10.33
N VAL A 147 9.33 -7.54 -10.97
CA VAL A 147 8.90 -8.77 -11.62
C VAL A 147 8.98 -8.56 -13.12
N TYR A 148 9.87 -9.29 -13.81
CA TYR A 148 10.18 -9.07 -15.24
C TYR A 148 10.45 -7.59 -15.59
N GLY A 149 11.13 -6.87 -14.69
CA GLY A 149 11.43 -5.44 -14.84
C GLY A 149 10.28 -4.47 -14.49
N LEU A 150 9.08 -4.96 -14.25
CA LEU A 150 7.92 -4.15 -13.87
C LEU A 150 7.82 -3.98 -12.34
N PRO A 151 7.38 -2.81 -11.85
CA PRO A 151 7.14 -2.60 -10.43
C PRO A 151 6.04 -3.52 -9.90
N HIS A 152 6.28 -4.13 -8.77
CA HIS A 152 5.35 -5.04 -8.11
C HIS A 152 5.36 -4.81 -6.60
N ILE A 153 4.25 -5.12 -5.92
CA ILE A 153 4.10 -5.00 -4.46
C ILE A 153 3.44 -6.24 -3.87
N MET A 154 3.88 -6.61 -2.68
CA MET A 154 3.43 -7.78 -1.93
C MET A 154 3.18 -7.41 -0.46
N ILE A 155 2.32 -8.15 0.21
CA ILE A 155 2.09 -8.06 1.67
C ILE A 155 2.73 -9.28 2.33
N VAL A 156 3.56 -9.05 3.34
CA VAL A 156 4.20 -10.13 4.11
C VAL A 156 3.14 -10.84 4.96
N SER A 157 3.08 -12.16 4.84
CA SER A 157 2.15 -13.02 5.57
C SER A 157 2.64 -13.34 6.98
N ASP A 158 1.73 -13.78 7.84
CA ASP A 158 1.98 -14.40 9.14
C ASP A 158 2.37 -15.90 9.03
N ARG A 159 2.19 -16.50 7.84
CA ARG A 159 2.60 -17.87 7.53
C ARG A 159 4.02 -17.91 6.98
N LYS A 160 4.71 -19.00 7.26
CA LYS A 160 6.12 -19.21 6.89
C LYS A 160 6.32 -20.57 6.22
N THR A 161 7.34 -20.64 5.40
CA THR A 161 7.89 -21.91 4.90
C THR A 161 8.55 -22.71 6.03
N ARG A 162 8.96 -23.95 5.75
CA ARG A 162 9.66 -24.80 6.73
C ARG A 162 10.99 -24.22 7.21
N ASP A 163 11.69 -23.45 6.39
CA ASP A 163 12.94 -22.78 6.73
C ASP A 163 12.74 -21.43 7.45
N GLY A 164 11.48 -21.05 7.71
CA GLY A 164 11.11 -19.84 8.44
C GLY A 164 10.99 -18.58 7.57
N THR A 165 11.07 -18.68 6.25
CA THR A 165 10.84 -17.54 5.35
C THR A 165 9.36 -17.19 5.30
N PRO A 166 8.97 -15.92 5.57
CA PRO A 166 7.58 -15.51 5.42
C PRO A 166 7.05 -15.73 4.00
N LEU A 167 5.80 -16.20 3.90
CA LEU A 167 5.06 -16.15 2.64
C LEU A 167 4.67 -14.71 2.33
N VAL A 168 4.22 -14.44 1.13
CA VAL A 168 3.68 -13.13 0.71
C VAL A 168 2.33 -13.32 0.05
N ILE A 169 1.46 -12.29 0.19
CA ILE A 169 0.16 -12.23 -0.47
C ILE A 169 0.22 -11.17 -1.56
N HIS A 170 -0.06 -11.54 -2.79
CA HIS A 170 -0.02 -10.63 -3.94
C HIS A 170 -0.85 -11.16 -5.11
N ASN A 171 -0.97 -10.36 -6.18
CA ASN A 171 -1.50 -10.80 -7.47
C ASN A 171 -0.44 -10.53 -8.55
N ILE A 172 0.12 -11.59 -9.13
CA ILE A 172 1.16 -11.56 -10.17
C ILE A 172 0.63 -11.95 -11.56
N GLY A 173 -0.69 -12.17 -11.68
CA GLY A 173 -1.32 -12.55 -12.95
C GLY A 173 -2.38 -13.64 -12.82
N GLY A 174 -2.24 -14.56 -11.87
CA GLY A 174 -3.15 -15.68 -11.63
C GLY A 174 -4.22 -15.43 -10.57
N GLY A 175 -4.53 -14.16 -10.26
CA GLY A 175 -5.36 -13.80 -9.11
C GLY A 175 -4.53 -13.62 -7.84
N THR A 176 -5.21 -13.23 -6.74
CA THR A 176 -4.55 -13.08 -5.44
C THR A 176 -4.17 -14.44 -4.86
N GLN A 177 -2.90 -14.59 -4.49
CA GLN A 177 -2.31 -15.84 -3.98
C GLN A 177 -1.42 -15.54 -2.77
N GLU A 178 -1.23 -16.58 -1.92
CA GLU A 178 -0.27 -16.57 -0.81
C GLU A 178 0.81 -17.61 -1.11
N GLU A 179 2.05 -17.17 -1.36
CA GLU A 179 3.11 -18.04 -1.84
C GLU A 179 4.51 -17.65 -1.33
N ASN A 180 5.49 -18.54 -1.54
CA ASN A 180 6.88 -18.33 -1.18
C ASN A 180 7.60 -17.51 -2.28
N ALA A 181 7.44 -16.19 -2.25
CA ALA A 181 8.03 -15.29 -3.24
C ALA A 181 8.78 -14.09 -2.64
N LEU A 182 8.91 -13.98 -1.30
CA LEU A 182 9.52 -12.83 -0.63
C LEU A 182 10.90 -12.48 -1.20
N PHE A 183 11.76 -13.46 -1.39
CA PHE A 183 13.12 -13.30 -1.93
C PHE A 183 13.27 -13.78 -3.38
N GLY A 184 12.15 -14.05 -4.05
CA GLY A 184 12.13 -14.53 -5.44
C GLY A 184 12.46 -13.45 -6.48
N PHE A 185 12.42 -12.16 -6.08
CA PHE A 185 12.58 -11.03 -6.98
C PHE A 185 13.53 -9.98 -6.39
N GLN A 186 14.08 -9.12 -7.25
CA GLN A 186 14.89 -7.98 -6.80
C GLN A 186 14.02 -6.97 -6.04
N MET A 187 14.21 -6.88 -4.73
CA MET A 187 13.50 -5.92 -3.88
C MET A 187 13.91 -4.49 -4.19
N THR A 188 12.94 -3.57 -4.15
CA THR A 188 13.12 -2.12 -4.33
C THR A 188 12.74 -1.31 -3.10
N GLY A 189 11.90 -1.86 -2.21
CA GLY A 189 11.48 -1.20 -0.99
C GLY A 189 10.89 -2.16 0.03
N HIS A 190 10.91 -1.73 1.29
CA HIS A 190 10.29 -2.40 2.42
C HIS A 190 9.61 -1.33 3.27
N PHE A 191 8.35 -1.52 3.60
CA PHE A 191 7.53 -0.53 4.29
C PHE A 191 6.70 -1.19 5.39
N ARG A 192 6.61 -0.50 6.52
CA ARG A 192 5.83 -0.95 7.67
C ARG A 192 4.88 0.14 8.10
N LEU A 193 3.59 -0.18 8.10
CA LEU A 193 2.57 0.71 8.62
C LEU A 193 2.75 0.83 10.15
N PRO A 194 2.87 2.04 10.70
CA PRO A 194 2.92 2.22 12.16
C PRO A 194 1.62 1.73 12.81
N ILE A 195 1.69 1.25 14.03
CA ILE A 195 0.53 0.77 14.79
C ILE A 195 -0.49 1.90 14.98
N GLN A 196 0.00 3.11 15.15
CA GLN A 196 -0.79 4.34 15.21
C GLN A 196 -0.47 5.16 13.96
N VAL A 197 -1.42 5.29 13.04
CA VAL A 197 -1.22 6.04 11.80
C VAL A 197 -1.46 7.51 12.09
N ASP A 198 -0.39 8.29 12.19
CA ASP A 198 -0.46 9.75 12.17
C ASP A 198 -0.44 10.23 10.71
N LEU A 199 -1.63 10.46 10.16
CA LEU A 199 -1.80 10.92 8.78
C LEU A 199 -1.48 12.41 8.60
N CYS A 200 -1.35 13.16 9.71
CA CYS A 200 -1.06 14.60 9.70
C CYS A 200 0.44 14.91 9.80
N SER A 201 1.30 13.94 10.07
CA SER A 201 2.75 14.20 10.20
C SER A 201 3.37 14.60 8.87
N PRO A 202 4.10 15.74 8.82
CA PRO A 202 4.93 16.10 7.67
C PRO A 202 6.07 15.07 7.52
N PRO A 203 6.63 14.91 6.32
CA PRO A 203 7.78 14.04 6.12
C PRO A 203 8.96 14.47 6.99
N PRO A 204 9.79 13.54 7.47
CA PRO A 204 10.97 13.87 8.27
C PRO A 204 11.87 14.85 7.51
N ARG A 205 12.34 15.89 8.18
CA ARG A 205 13.35 16.82 7.64
C ARG A 205 14.67 16.05 7.52
N ARG A 206 15.21 15.99 6.33
CA ARG A 206 16.60 15.55 6.11
C ARG A 206 17.54 16.71 6.32
#